data_0c399eed0851b4ccdd9baaff8278084f
#
_entry.id   0c399eed0851b4ccdd9baaff8278084f
#
_cell.length_a   1.000
_cell.length_b   1.000
_cell.length_c   1.000
_cell.angle_alpha   90.00
_cell.angle_beta   90.00
_cell.angle_gamma   90.00
#
_symmetry.space_group_name_H-M   'P 1'
#
loop_
_entity.id
_entity.type
_entity.pdbx_description
1 polymer ?
#
loop_
_entity_poly.entity_id
_entity_poly.type
_entity_poly.pdbx_seq_one_letter_code
_entity_poly.pdbx_strand_id
1 'polypeptide(L)'
;MNYPLKGIVPPLVTPLIGSDVLDVEGFERLIEHVIAGGVHGLFILGTTGEAQSLSYRLRAELIERTCKQVRGRLPVLVGITDTSITESENLAIKAAECGADAVVSAQPYFYAPAQPELLYFYRQLAGNLPLPLFLYNMPSHTKVNFEPATVRQLADHKNIVGLKDSSANGTYFQKLCHELREVQDFTLLVGPEEMMAETVLLGGHGGVNGGANIFPRLYVDLYNAAVARDFDKIIPLHHKVMQVSTSLYGAGKHGGSSYLKGVKCALSLKGICSDFMAEPFEKFNAPEREIIKQALEKL
;
A
#
# COMPACT_ATOMS: atom_id res chain seq x y z
N MET A 1 -7.69 -12.14 11.40
CA MET A 1 -8.27 -11.26 10.35
C MET A 1 -9.34 -12.03 9.58
N ASN A 2 -10.43 -11.37 9.15
CA ASN A 2 -11.48 -11.99 8.32
C ASN A 2 -11.18 -11.75 6.84
N TYR A 3 -11.46 -12.74 5.99
CA TYR A 3 -11.34 -12.64 4.53
C TYR A 3 -12.72 -12.66 3.85
N PRO A 4 -12.90 -11.96 2.75
CA PRO A 4 -11.97 -11.00 2.18
C PRO A 4 -11.79 -9.75 3.05
N LEU A 5 -10.55 -9.23 3.15
CA LEU A 5 -10.28 -7.94 3.78
C LEU A 5 -10.93 -6.83 2.95
N LYS A 6 -11.74 -6.00 3.59
CA LYS A 6 -12.51 -4.94 2.92
C LYS A 6 -12.15 -3.57 3.46
N GLY A 7 -12.22 -2.55 2.60
CA GLY A 7 -12.06 -1.16 3.01
C GLY A 7 -10.74 -0.52 2.61
N ILE A 8 -10.34 0.51 3.32
CA ILE A 8 -9.15 1.30 3.05
C ILE A 8 -8.00 0.84 3.95
N VAL A 9 -6.89 0.47 3.33
CA VAL A 9 -5.66 0.00 3.97
C VAL A 9 -4.50 0.89 3.49
N PRO A 10 -4.26 2.07 4.10
CA PRO A 10 -3.22 2.97 3.64
C PRO A 10 -1.83 2.31 3.67
N PRO A 11 -1.05 2.45 2.57
CA PRO A 11 0.36 2.10 2.59
C PRO A 11 1.10 3.23 3.30
N LEU A 12 1.48 3.01 4.56
CA LEU A 12 2.10 4.06 5.38
C LEU A 12 3.47 4.49 4.81
N VAL A 13 3.73 5.79 4.81
CA VAL A 13 5.09 6.30 4.61
C VAL A 13 5.96 5.88 5.80
N THR A 14 7.28 5.81 5.59
CA THR A 14 8.25 5.66 6.67
C THR A 14 8.86 7.03 6.99
N PRO A 15 8.44 7.70 8.06
CA PRO A 15 9.04 8.97 8.46
C PRO A 15 10.48 8.77 8.94
N LEU A 16 11.40 9.57 8.42
CA LEU A 16 12.81 9.52 8.79
C LEU A 16 13.29 10.90 9.28
N ILE A 17 14.30 10.92 10.13
CA ILE A 17 15.01 12.14 10.56
C ILE A 17 16.47 12.17 10.11
N GLY A 18 16.92 11.12 9.46
CA GLY A 18 18.26 10.95 8.91
C GLY A 18 18.34 9.67 8.13
N SER A 19 19.51 9.40 7.51
CA SER A 19 19.75 8.16 6.79
C SER A 19 19.56 6.96 7.73
N ASP A 20 18.60 6.10 7.39
CA ASP A 20 18.21 4.90 8.15
C ASP A 20 17.87 5.15 9.65
N VAL A 21 17.36 6.36 9.97
CA VAL A 21 16.94 6.77 11.33
C VAL A 21 15.47 7.16 11.33
N LEU A 22 14.65 6.39 12.06
CA LEU A 22 13.20 6.60 12.14
C LEU A 22 12.85 7.88 12.92
N ASP A 23 11.91 8.67 12.41
CA ASP A 23 11.14 9.65 13.16
C ASP A 23 10.08 8.91 14.00
N VAL A 24 10.49 8.45 15.17
CA VAL A 24 9.65 7.61 16.04
C VAL A 24 8.35 8.32 16.41
N GLU A 25 8.45 9.55 16.92
CA GLU A 25 7.26 10.31 17.33
C GLU A 25 6.35 10.64 16.15
N GLY A 26 6.93 11.00 14.99
CA GLY A 26 6.18 11.25 13.77
C GLY A 26 5.49 10.00 13.26
N PHE A 27 6.13 8.84 13.37
CA PHE A 27 5.53 7.56 12.98
C PHE A 27 4.37 7.18 13.91
N GLU A 28 4.52 7.37 15.20
CA GLU A 28 3.45 7.14 16.18
C GLU A 28 2.24 8.07 15.91
N ARG A 29 2.47 9.36 15.65
CA ARG A 29 1.41 10.30 15.28
C ARG A 29 0.72 9.90 13.97
N LEU A 30 1.48 9.42 12.97
CA LEU A 30 0.93 8.96 11.70
C LEU A 30 -0.02 7.76 11.89
N ILE A 31 0.39 6.77 12.67
CA ILE A 31 -0.45 5.60 12.97
C ILE A 31 -1.77 6.05 13.62
N GLU A 32 -1.72 6.89 14.65
CA GLU A 32 -2.96 7.36 15.30
C GLU A 32 -3.81 8.23 14.38
N HIS A 33 -3.20 9.06 13.54
CA HIS A 33 -3.89 9.88 12.56
C HIS A 33 -4.73 9.04 11.59
N VAL A 34 -4.15 7.98 11.02
CA VAL A 34 -4.88 7.14 10.07
C VAL A 34 -5.93 6.28 10.77
N ILE A 35 -5.66 5.77 11.97
CA ILE A 35 -6.64 5.03 12.79
C ILE A 35 -7.83 5.93 13.14
N ALA A 36 -7.58 7.16 13.59
CA ALA A 36 -8.63 8.13 13.89
C ALA A 36 -9.48 8.48 12.65
N GLY A 37 -8.89 8.39 11.46
CA GLY A 37 -9.60 8.53 10.19
C GLY A 37 -10.54 7.39 9.85
N GLY A 38 -10.50 6.27 10.59
CA GLY A 38 -11.41 5.14 10.45
C GLY A 38 -10.99 4.14 9.36
N VAL A 39 -9.71 4.04 9.04
CA VAL A 39 -9.19 3.05 8.07
C VAL A 39 -9.40 1.62 8.57
N HIS A 40 -9.35 0.65 7.66
CA HIS A 40 -9.74 -0.74 7.91
C HIS A 40 -8.54 -1.68 8.12
N GLY A 41 -7.34 -1.19 7.95
CA GLY A 41 -6.08 -1.90 8.15
C GLY A 41 -4.92 -0.96 7.90
N LEU A 42 -3.70 -1.42 8.15
CA LEU A 42 -2.46 -0.68 7.86
C LEU A 42 -1.55 -1.55 7.02
N PHE A 43 -0.87 -0.95 6.05
CA PHE A 43 0.16 -1.63 5.26
C PHE A 43 1.48 -0.89 5.40
N ILE A 44 2.47 -1.52 6.03
CA ILE A 44 3.84 -0.99 6.19
C ILE A 44 4.82 -1.70 5.26
N LEU A 45 5.96 -1.09 5.01
CA LEU A 45 7.03 -1.63 4.15
C LEU A 45 6.57 -1.93 2.71
N GLY A 46 5.59 -1.16 2.21
CA GLY A 46 5.27 -1.11 0.79
C GLY A 46 6.16 -0.13 0.03
N THR A 47 5.83 0.11 -1.24
CA THR A 47 6.51 1.12 -2.09
C THR A 47 6.44 2.52 -1.47
N THR A 48 5.27 2.91 -0.97
CA THR A 48 5.06 4.19 -0.27
C THR A 48 5.88 4.29 1.02
N GLY A 49 6.16 3.14 1.66
CA GLY A 49 7.03 3.04 2.84
C GLY A 49 8.52 2.99 2.52
N GLU A 50 8.92 3.17 1.25
CA GLU A 50 10.32 3.19 0.79
C GLU A 50 11.11 1.91 1.17
N ALA A 51 10.42 0.77 1.30
CA ALA A 51 10.96 -0.46 1.90
C ALA A 51 12.31 -0.90 1.30
N GLN A 52 12.48 -0.80 -0.03
CA GLN A 52 13.69 -1.23 -0.73
C GLN A 52 14.91 -0.35 -0.43
N SER A 53 14.69 0.86 0.10
CA SER A 53 15.73 1.82 0.48
C SER A 53 16.07 1.79 1.97
N LEU A 54 15.40 0.95 2.77
CA LEU A 54 15.62 0.81 4.21
C LEU A 54 16.48 -0.42 4.51
N SER A 55 17.33 -0.31 5.53
CA SER A 55 18.07 -1.47 6.05
C SER A 55 17.11 -2.52 6.64
N TYR A 56 17.52 -3.79 6.68
CA TYR A 56 16.75 -4.85 7.34
C TYR A 56 16.54 -4.57 8.83
N ARG A 57 17.51 -3.92 9.48
CA ARG A 57 17.38 -3.44 10.86
C ARG A 57 16.18 -2.50 11.02
N LEU A 58 16.09 -1.50 10.16
CA LEU A 58 14.99 -0.52 10.24
C LEU A 58 13.65 -1.14 9.84
N ARG A 59 13.63 -2.05 8.85
CA ARG A 59 12.42 -2.80 8.51
C ARG A 59 11.91 -3.60 9.71
N ALA A 60 12.79 -4.29 10.45
CA ALA A 60 12.43 -5.03 11.65
C ALA A 60 11.92 -4.11 12.78
N GLU A 61 12.56 -2.95 12.98
CA GLU A 61 12.12 -1.94 13.95
C GLU A 61 10.70 -1.41 13.63
N LEU A 62 10.41 -1.11 12.35
CA LEU A 62 9.10 -0.66 11.91
C LEU A 62 8.01 -1.71 12.18
N ILE A 63 8.27 -2.98 11.91
CA ILE A 63 7.35 -4.08 12.20
C ILE A 63 7.01 -4.12 13.70
N GLU A 64 8.05 -4.14 14.54
CA GLU A 64 7.88 -4.22 15.99
C GLU A 64 7.09 -3.04 16.55
N ARG A 65 7.46 -1.81 16.17
CA ARG A 65 6.78 -0.60 16.63
C ARG A 65 5.33 -0.54 16.17
N THR A 66 5.07 -0.88 14.91
CA THR A 66 3.71 -0.86 14.37
C THR A 66 2.81 -1.84 15.10
N CYS A 67 3.21 -3.10 15.21
CA CYS A 67 2.41 -4.12 15.88
C CYS A 67 2.18 -3.80 17.36
N LYS A 68 3.24 -3.33 18.04
CA LYS A 68 3.16 -2.90 19.44
C LYS A 68 2.19 -1.74 19.66
N GLN A 69 2.16 -0.76 18.75
CA GLN A 69 1.27 0.40 18.87
C GLN A 69 -0.16 0.06 18.47
N VAL A 70 -0.35 -0.65 17.35
CA VAL A 70 -1.68 -1.01 16.85
C VAL A 70 -2.41 -1.94 17.81
N ARG A 71 -1.72 -2.91 18.44
CA ARG A 71 -2.26 -3.82 19.47
C ARG A 71 -3.57 -4.50 19.05
N GLY A 72 -3.64 -4.96 17.81
CA GLY A 72 -4.84 -5.64 17.30
C GLY A 72 -6.07 -4.75 17.06
N ARG A 73 -5.96 -3.43 17.17
CA ARG A 73 -7.07 -2.51 16.84
C ARG A 73 -7.48 -2.59 15.38
N LEU A 74 -6.53 -2.85 14.50
CA LEU A 74 -6.71 -3.04 13.06
C LEU A 74 -5.74 -4.10 12.54
N PRO A 75 -6.06 -4.78 11.42
CA PRO A 75 -5.11 -5.63 10.72
C PRO A 75 -3.85 -4.87 10.31
N VAL A 76 -2.68 -5.50 10.50
CA VAL A 76 -1.38 -5.01 10.07
C VAL A 76 -0.83 -5.92 8.98
N LEU A 77 -0.65 -5.37 7.77
CA LEU A 77 -0.03 -6.02 6.64
C LEU A 77 1.43 -5.55 6.52
N VAL A 78 2.36 -6.48 6.32
CA VAL A 78 3.80 -6.18 6.26
C VAL A 78 4.37 -6.53 4.89
N GLY A 79 4.99 -5.56 4.22
CA GLY A 79 5.74 -5.80 2.98
C GLY A 79 6.99 -6.62 3.23
N ILE A 80 7.11 -7.73 2.51
CA ILE A 80 8.27 -8.64 2.58
C ILE A 80 8.98 -8.79 1.23
N THR A 81 8.71 -7.90 0.29
CA THR A 81 9.28 -7.98 -1.06
C THR A 81 10.80 -7.91 -1.02
N ASP A 82 11.43 -8.95 -1.53
CA ASP A 82 12.87 -9.02 -1.74
C ASP A 82 13.19 -9.84 -3.00
N THR A 83 14.41 -9.74 -3.51
CA THR A 83 14.92 -10.62 -4.57
C THR A 83 15.40 -11.96 -4.03
N SER A 84 15.70 -12.03 -2.73
CA SER A 84 16.02 -13.25 -1.99
C SER A 84 14.78 -13.79 -1.31
N ILE A 85 14.38 -15.01 -1.64
CA ILE A 85 13.27 -15.69 -0.96
C ILE A 85 13.53 -15.84 0.54
N THR A 86 14.77 -16.12 0.92
CA THR A 86 15.19 -16.26 2.32
C THR A 86 14.98 -14.97 3.11
N GLU A 87 15.30 -13.80 2.53
CA GLU A 87 15.08 -12.53 3.21
C GLU A 87 13.58 -12.18 3.31
N SER A 88 12.79 -12.54 2.30
CA SER A 88 11.33 -12.46 2.40
C SER A 88 10.77 -13.33 3.54
N GLU A 89 11.26 -14.56 3.68
CA GLU A 89 10.88 -15.48 4.76
C GLU A 89 11.31 -14.95 6.14
N ASN A 90 12.54 -14.42 6.28
CA ASN A 90 13.05 -13.82 7.51
C ASN A 90 12.18 -12.64 7.98
N LEU A 91 11.80 -11.76 7.07
CA LEU A 91 10.89 -10.64 7.39
C LEU A 91 9.49 -11.13 7.79
N ALA A 92 8.99 -12.18 7.15
CA ALA A 92 7.70 -12.76 7.48
C ALA A 92 7.68 -13.43 8.87
N ILE A 93 8.77 -14.11 9.23
CA ILE A 93 8.96 -14.68 10.57
C ILE A 93 8.93 -13.56 11.61
N LYS A 94 9.72 -12.50 11.38
CA LYS A 94 9.73 -11.32 12.28
C LYS A 94 8.34 -10.68 12.38
N ALA A 95 7.60 -10.57 11.28
CA ALA A 95 6.23 -10.04 11.27
C ALA A 95 5.28 -10.89 12.12
N ALA A 96 5.36 -12.22 11.99
CA ALA A 96 4.56 -13.15 12.78
C ALA A 96 4.87 -13.07 14.28
N GLU A 97 6.15 -13.03 14.64
CA GLU A 97 6.60 -12.89 16.04
C GLU A 97 6.09 -11.59 16.69
N CYS A 98 5.96 -10.51 15.90
CA CYS A 98 5.44 -9.23 16.36
C CYS A 98 3.90 -9.15 16.37
N GLY A 99 3.20 -10.16 15.82
CA GLY A 99 1.74 -10.20 15.79
C GLY A 99 1.11 -9.46 14.61
N ALA A 100 1.79 -9.38 13.47
CA ALA A 100 1.18 -8.94 12.21
C ALA A 100 0.15 -9.97 11.71
N ASP A 101 -0.81 -9.52 10.89
CA ASP A 101 -1.93 -10.36 10.44
C ASP A 101 -1.69 -11.00 9.07
N ALA A 102 -0.92 -10.36 8.21
CA ALA A 102 -0.60 -10.86 6.87
C ALA A 102 0.70 -10.23 6.33
N VAL A 103 1.24 -10.83 5.29
CA VAL A 103 2.38 -10.29 4.56
C VAL A 103 2.03 -9.99 3.10
N VAL A 104 2.77 -9.09 2.48
CA VAL A 104 2.56 -8.62 1.10
C VAL A 104 3.86 -8.75 0.32
N SER A 105 3.84 -9.43 -0.84
CA SER A 105 5.01 -9.58 -1.69
C SER A 105 4.72 -9.20 -3.13
N ALA A 106 5.48 -8.23 -3.67
CA ALA A 106 5.56 -7.99 -5.10
C ALA A 106 6.51 -9.01 -5.75
N GLN A 107 6.44 -9.11 -7.10
CA GLN A 107 7.30 -9.99 -7.85
C GLN A 107 8.78 -9.63 -7.59
N PRO A 108 9.68 -10.63 -7.62
CA PRO A 108 11.12 -10.34 -7.61
C PRO A 108 11.48 -9.33 -8.70
N TYR A 109 12.27 -8.34 -8.31
CA TYR A 109 12.54 -7.17 -9.16
C TYR A 109 13.93 -7.20 -9.74
N PHE A 110 14.63 -7.28 -10.36
CA PHE A 110 15.92 -7.25 -11.02
C PHE A 110 15.87 -8.10 -12.30
N TYR A 111 15.57 -9.38 -12.13
CA TYR A 111 15.25 -10.26 -13.24
C TYR A 111 13.74 -10.32 -13.43
N ALA A 112 13.28 -10.36 -14.67
CA ALA A 112 11.88 -10.46 -15.03
C ALA A 112 11.46 -11.94 -15.17
N PRO A 113 10.87 -12.59 -14.15
CA PRO A 113 10.46 -13.98 -14.24
C PRO A 113 9.25 -14.14 -15.16
N ALA A 114 9.20 -15.26 -15.89
CA ALA A 114 8.04 -15.66 -16.67
C ALA A 114 6.91 -16.21 -15.77
N GLN A 115 5.67 -16.32 -16.31
CA GLN A 115 4.52 -16.77 -15.52
C GLN A 115 4.72 -18.14 -14.84
N PRO A 116 5.32 -19.17 -15.47
CA PRO A 116 5.62 -20.42 -14.78
C PRO A 116 6.60 -20.28 -13.62
N GLU A 117 7.58 -19.37 -13.73
CA GLU A 117 8.54 -19.07 -12.66
C GLU A 117 7.87 -18.31 -11.49
N LEU A 118 6.92 -17.40 -11.80
CA LEU A 118 6.10 -16.76 -10.77
C LEU A 118 5.24 -17.77 -10.02
N LEU A 119 4.60 -18.72 -10.72
CA LEU A 119 3.84 -19.79 -10.09
C LEU A 119 4.70 -20.62 -9.15
N TYR A 120 5.89 -21.01 -9.61
CA TYR A 120 6.84 -21.76 -8.78
C TYR A 120 7.27 -20.95 -7.55
N PHE A 121 7.73 -19.72 -7.77
CA PHE A 121 8.21 -18.84 -6.69
C PHE A 121 7.15 -18.61 -5.61
N TYR A 122 5.94 -18.23 -5.99
CA TYR A 122 4.90 -17.90 -5.01
C TYR A 122 4.33 -19.13 -4.30
N ARG A 123 4.30 -20.29 -4.95
CA ARG A 123 3.94 -21.55 -4.27
C ARG A 123 4.98 -21.93 -3.23
N GLN A 124 6.28 -21.80 -3.55
CA GLN A 124 7.35 -22.05 -2.57
C GLN A 124 7.28 -21.04 -1.43
N LEU A 125 7.24 -19.75 -1.73
CA LEU A 125 7.17 -18.70 -0.72
C LEU A 125 5.94 -18.92 0.19
N ALA A 126 4.75 -19.01 -0.36
CA ALA A 126 3.52 -19.17 0.42
C ALA A 126 3.50 -20.46 1.26
N GLY A 127 4.15 -21.53 0.79
CA GLY A 127 4.29 -22.79 1.53
C GLY A 127 5.14 -22.68 2.80
N ASN A 128 6.10 -21.75 2.81
CA ASN A 128 7.04 -21.55 3.92
C ASN A 128 6.63 -20.43 4.89
N LEU A 129 5.71 -19.54 4.46
CA LEU A 129 5.33 -18.38 5.27
C LEU A 129 4.46 -18.75 6.49
N PRO A 130 4.76 -18.19 7.68
CA PRO A 130 3.94 -18.35 8.88
C PRO A 130 2.64 -17.53 8.87
N LEU A 131 2.52 -16.56 7.94
CA LEU A 131 1.39 -15.66 7.80
C LEU A 131 0.77 -15.76 6.40
N PRO A 132 -0.53 -15.43 6.26
CA PRO A 132 -1.19 -15.33 4.96
C PRO A 132 -0.52 -14.30 4.05
N LEU A 133 -0.47 -14.61 2.75
CA LEU A 133 0.21 -13.83 1.73
C LEU A 133 -0.77 -13.08 0.82
N PHE A 134 -0.58 -11.79 0.69
CA PHE A 134 -1.11 -10.98 -0.41
C PHE A 134 -0.09 -10.88 -1.53
N LEU A 135 -0.49 -11.22 -2.74
CA LEU A 135 0.26 -10.90 -3.94
C LEU A 135 0.23 -9.39 -4.18
N TYR A 136 1.31 -8.83 -4.72
CA TYR A 136 1.35 -7.42 -5.07
C TYR A 136 1.78 -7.23 -6.53
N ASN A 137 0.88 -6.74 -7.36
CA ASN A 137 1.14 -6.46 -8.76
C ASN A 137 1.57 -4.99 -8.93
N MET A 138 2.86 -4.76 -9.23
CA MET A 138 3.44 -3.42 -9.39
C MET A 138 4.37 -3.37 -10.61
N PRO A 139 3.85 -3.56 -11.83
CA PRO A 139 4.67 -3.77 -13.03
C PRO A 139 5.56 -2.58 -13.40
N SER A 140 5.22 -1.35 -12.98
CA SER A 140 6.08 -0.18 -13.18
C SER A 140 7.43 -0.30 -12.45
N HIS A 141 7.49 -1.05 -11.35
CA HIS A 141 8.69 -1.25 -10.53
C HIS A 141 9.32 -2.61 -10.79
N THR A 142 8.53 -3.66 -10.83
CA THR A 142 9.03 -5.05 -11.00
C THR A 142 9.28 -5.44 -12.45
N LYS A 143 8.78 -4.66 -13.42
CA LYS A 143 8.85 -4.93 -14.87
C LYS A 143 8.07 -6.17 -15.32
N VAL A 144 7.34 -6.78 -14.41
CA VAL A 144 6.53 -7.98 -14.64
C VAL A 144 5.10 -7.74 -14.19
N ASN A 145 4.15 -8.27 -14.94
CA ASN A 145 2.74 -8.25 -14.58
C ASN A 145 2.28 -9.69 -14.31
N PHE A 146 1.50 -9.91 -13.26
CA PHE A 146 0.79 -11.17 -13.13
C PHE A 146 -0.29 -11.28 -14.21
N GLU A 147 -0.32 -12.37 -14.97
CA GLU A 147 -1.47 -12.66 -15.79
C GLU A 147 -2.67 -13.08 -14.91
N PRO A 148 -3.92 -12.70 -15.26
CA PRO A 148 -5.10 -13.10 -14.47
C PRO A 148 -5.19 -14.61 -14.23
N ALA A 149 -4.86 -15.43 -15.25
CA ALA A 149 -4.82 -16.89 -15.14
C ALA A 149 -3.75 -17.37 -14.13
N THR A 150 -2.62 -16.69 -14.03
CA THR A 150 -1.58 -16.98 -13.03
C THR A 150 -2.09 -16.69 -11.62
N VAL A 151 -2.76 -15.54 -11.44
CA VAL A 151 -3.38 -15.19 -10.14
C VAL A 151 -4.44 -16.22 -9.76
N ARG A 152 -5.29 -16.62 -10.73
CA ARG A 152 -6.31 -17.65 -10.47
C ARG A 152 -5.71 -18.96 -9.98
N GLN A 153 -4.60 -19.42 -10.58
CA GLN A 153 -3.90 -20.63 -10.14
C GLN A 153 -3.21 -20.47 -8.77
N LEU A 154 -2.73 -19.27 -8.44
CA LEU A 154 -2.15 -18.97 -7.13
C LEU A 154 -3.22 -18.86 -6.04
N ALA A 155 -4.42 -18.41 -6.38
CA ALA A 155 -5.54 -18.32 -5.46
C ALA A 155 -6.05 -19.70 -4.95
N ASP A 156 -5.66 -20.80 -5.59
CA ASP A 156 -5.92 -22.16 -5.09
C ASP A 156 -5.01 -22.54 -3.91
N HIS A 157 -3.96 -21.77 -3.64
CA HIS A 157 -3.07 -22.04 -2.52
C HIS A 157 -3.64 -21.43 -1.23
N LYS A 158 -3.91 -22.27 -0.22
CA LYS A 158 -4.60 -21.88 1.03
C LYS A 158 -4.00 -20.68 1.78
N ASN A 159 -2.70 -20.42 1.59
CA ASN A 159 -1.99 -19.33 2.27
C ASN A 159 -1.84 -18.07 1.38
N ILE A 160 -2.42 -18.06 0.16
CA ILE A 160 -2.50 -16.88 -0.70
C ILE A 160 -3.92 -16.35 -0.64
N VAL A 161 -4.12 -15.22 0.02
CA VAL A 161 -5.44 -14.73 0.44
C VAL A 161 -5.91 -13.47 -0.27
N GLY A 162 -5.10 -12.95 -1.18
CA GLY A 162 -5.49 -11.75 -1.92
C GLY A 162 -4.42 -11.24 -2.86
N LEU A 163 -4.80 -10.20 -3.58
CA LEU A 163 -3.92 -9.43 -4.46
C LEU A 163 -4.20 -7.95 -4.32
N LYS A 164 -3.11 -7.16 -4.22
CA LYS A 164 -3.12 -5.72 -4.43
C LYS A 164 -2.67 -5.42 -5.86
N ASP A 165 -3.47 -4.72 -6.63
CA ASP A 165 -3.09 -4.28 -7.98
C ASP A 165 -2.74 -2.79 -8.02
N SER A 166 -1.53 -2.47 -8.50
CA SER A 166 -1.05 -1.13 -8.78
C SER A 166 -0.62 -0.93 -10.23
N SER A 167 -1.18 -1.71 -11.15
CA SER A 167 -0.90 -1.58 -12.59
C SER A 167 -1.48 -0.31 -13.22
N ALA A 168 -2.44 0.34 -12.55
CA ALA A 168 -3.25 1.44 -13.09
C ALA A 168 -4.02 1.05 -14.38
N ASN A 169 -4.34 -0.23 -14.55
CA ASN A 169 -5.05 -0.75 -15.73
C ASN A 169 -6.44 -1.28 -15.32
N GLY A 170 -7.48 -0.50 -15.56
CA GLY A 170 -8.87 -0.86 -15.22
C GLY A 170 -9.33 -2.14 -15.90
N THR A 171 -8.97 -2.35 -17.17
CA THR A 171 -9.32 -3.59 -17.90
C THR A 171 -8.65 -4.82 -17.26
N TYR A 172 -7.41 -4.69 -16.79
CA TYR A 172 -6.72 -5.77 -16.08
C TYR A 172 -7.41 -6.09 -14.76
N PHE A 173 -7.76 -5.05 -13.96
CA PHE A 173 -8.48 -5.26 -12.71
C PHE A 173 -9.84 -5.94 -12.91
N GLN A 174 -10.60 -5.55 -13.92
CA GLN A 174 -11.87 -6.20 -14.27
C GLN A 174 -11.71 -7.66 -14.68
N LYS A 175 -10.63 -8.00 -15.42
CA LYS A 175 -10.29 -9.40 -15.72
C LYS A 175 -9.99 -10.18 -14.45
N LEU A 176 -9.29 -9.61 -13.47
CA LEU A 176 -9.08 -10.24 -12.17
C LEU A 176 -10.42 -10.50 -11.45
N CYS A 177 -11.30 -9.51 -11.39
CA CYS A 177 -12.63 -9.69 -10.80
C CYS A 177 -13.40 -10.82 -11.48
N HIS A 178 -13.32 -10.92 -12.81
CA HIS A 178 -13.99 -11.98 -13.58
C HIS A 178 -13.41 -13.38 -13.29
N GLU A 179 -12.09 -13.53 -13.34
CA GLU A 179 -11.40 -14.80 -13.11
C GLU A 179 -11.56 -15.33 -11.68
N LEU A 180 -11.67 -14.42 -10.71
CA LEU A 180 -11.70 -14.74 -9.29
C LEU A 180 -13.10 -14.72 -8.68
N ARG A 181 -14.16 -14.49 -9.47
CA ARG A 181 -15.54 -14.34 -8.96
C ARG A 181 -16.06 -15.55 -8.18
N GLU A 182 -15.57 -16.75 -8.48
CA GLU A 182 -15.94 -18.00 -7.80
C GLU A 182 -14.98 -18.38 -6.66
N VAL A 183 -13.90 -17.62 -6.47
CA VAL A 183 -12.93 -17.88 -5.41
C VAL A 183 -13.40 -17.18 -4.15
N GLN A 184 -13.85 -17.97 -3.18
CA GLN A 184 -14.26 -17.43 -1.89
C GLN A 184 -13.05 -16.94 -1.09
N ASP A 185 -13.27 -15.93 -0.25
CA ASP A 185 -12.29 -15.41 0.71
C ASP A 185 -11.01 -14.82 0.09
N PHE A 186 -10.96 -14.60 -1.23
CA PHE A 186 -9.84 -13.96 -1.89
C PHE A 186 -10.06 -12.44 -2.01
N THR A 187 -9.14 -11.67 -1.47
CA THR A 187 -9.21 -10.21 -1.42
C THR A 187 -8.62 -9.56 -2.67
N LEU A 188 -9.34 -8.65 -3.33
CA LEU A 188 -8.82 -7.78 -4.39
C LEU A 188 -8.82 -6.33 -3.93
N LEU A 189 -7.64 -5.72 -3.84
CA LEU A 189 -7.45 -4.30 -3.46
C LEU A 189 -6.77 -3.54 -4.59
N VAL A 190 -7.20 -2.29 -4.81
CA VAL A 190 -6.60 -1.40 -5.81
C VAL A 190 -5.63 -0.40 -5.18
N GLY A 191 -4.47 -0.21 -5.82
CA GLY A 191 -3.48 0.78 -5.40
C GLY A 191 -3.82 2.20 -5.85
N PRO A 192 -4.00 2.44 -7.17
CA PRO A 192 -4.40 3.74 -7.71
C PRO A 192 -5.73 4.21 -7.11
N GLU A 193 -5.67 5.32 -6.40
CA GLU A 193 -6.82 5.83 -5.65
C GLU A 193 -7.90 6.42 -6.54
N GLU A 194 -7.51 6.86 -7.72
CA GLU A 194 -8.40 7.36 -8.77
C GLU A 194 -9.38 6.27 -9.27
N MET A 195 -9.00 5.01 -9.14
CA MET A 195 -9.80 3.85 -9.56
C MET A 195 -10.60 3.22 -8.41
N MET A 196 -10.44 3.68 -7.17
CA MET A 196 -10.94 2.96 -5.99
C MET A 196 -12.47 2.77 -6.01
N ALA A 197 -13.23 3.84 -6.30
CA ALA A 197 -14.69 3.75 -6.29
C ALA A 197 -15.21 2.81 -7.39
N GLU A 198 -14.71 2.93 -8.62
CA GLU A 198 -15.14 2.07 -9.73
C GLU A 198 -14.78 0.59 -9.50
N THR A 199 -13.59 0.33 -8.94
CA THR A 199 -13.17 -1.05 -8.67
C THR A 199 -14.03 -1.71 -7.59
N VAL A 200 -14.43 -0.97 -6.55
CA VAL A 200 -15.38 -1.45 -5.53
C VAL A 200 -16.76 -1.74 -6.13
N LEU A 201 -17.26 -0.87 -7.00
CA LEU A 201 -18.55 -1.07 -7.68
C LEU A 201 -18.55 -2.33 -8.58
N LEU A 202 -17.38 -2.75 -9.09
CA LEU A 202 -17.21 -3.87 -10.00
C LEU A 202 -16.72 -5.16 -9.33
N GLY A 203 -16.67 -5.22 -7.99
CA GLY A 203 -16.36 -6.43 -7.24
C GLY A 203 -15.00 -6.43 -6.52
N GLY A 204 -14.26 -5.33 -6.55
CA GLY A 204 -13.09 -5.13 -5.69
C GLY A 204 -13.50 -4.92 -4.22
N HIS A 205 -12.56 -5.17 -3.32
CA HIS A 205 -12.83 -5.17 -1.88
C HIS A 205 -12.40 -3.87 -1.17
N GLY A 206 -11.68 -2.98 -1.86
CA GLY A 206 -11.23 -1.71 -1.28
C GLY A 206 -9.95 -1.20 -1.91
N GLY A 207 -9.26 -0.30 -1.21
CA GLY A 207 -8.08 0.39 -1.69
C GLY A 207 -6.89 0.38 -0.75
N VAL A 208 -5.69 0.35 -1.35
CA VAL A 208 -4.40 0.58 -0.69
C VAL A 208 -3.86 1.91 -1.20
N ASN A 209 -4.54 2.98 -0.79
CA ASN A 209 -4.45 4.31 -1.36
C ASN A 209 -3.50 5.22 -0.57
N GLY A 210 -2.57 5.85 -1.25
CA GLY A 210 -1.52 6.65 -0.62
C GLY A 210 -2.01 7.93 0.02
N GLY A 211 -2.98 8.60 -0.59
CA GLY A 211 -3.58 9.82 -0.05
C GLY A 211 -4.29 9.62 1.29
N ALA A 212 -4.64 8.38 1.63
CA ALA A 212 -5.19 8.05 2.94
C ALA A 212 -4.18 8.25 4.10
N ASN A 213 -2.87 8.42 3.82
CA ASN A 213 -1.92 8.93 4.81
C ASN A 213 -2.24 10.37 5.22
N ILE A 214 -2.72 11.20 4.29
CA ILE A 214 -2.94 12.65 4.48
C ILE A 214 -4.37 12.94 4.91
N PHE A 215 -5.33 12.29 4.23
CA PHE A 215 -6.77 12.51 4.38
C PHE A 215 -7.54 11.18 4.56
N PRO A 216 -7.26 10.39 5.62
CA PRO A 216 -7.82 9.04 5.75
C PRO A 216 -9.34 9.00 5.67
N ARG A 217 -10.06 9.96 6.29
CA ARG A 217 -11.51 10.04 6.28
C ARG A 217 -12.09 10.19 4.87
N LEU A 218 -11.46 10.97 4.00
CA LEU A 218 -11.91 11.14 2.61
C LEU A 218 -12.00 9.80 1.87
N TYR A 219 -10.97 8.95 2.01
CA TYR A 219 -10.93 7.65 1.35
C TYR A 219 -11.90 6.65 1.97
N VAL A 220 -12.07 6.69 3.30
CA VAL A 220 -13.07 5.88 4.00
C VAL A 220 -14.50 6.28 3.56
N ASP A 221 -14.78 7.57 3.47
CA ASP A 221 -16.10 8.05 3.05
C ASP A 221 -16.38 7.69 1.58
N LEU A 222 -15.39 7.80 0.69
CA LEU A 222 -15.53 7.38 -0.70
C LEU A 222 -15.75 5.87 -0.82
N TYR A 223 -15.02 5.06 -0.05
CA TYR A 223 -15.23 3.62 0.01
C TYR A 223 -16.65 3.27 0.48
N ASN A 224 -17.11 3.88 1.57
CA ASN A 224 -18.46 3.65 2.10
C ASN A 224 -19.55 4.05 1.11
N ALA A 225 -19.38 5.18 0.41
CA ALA A 225 -20.29 5.61 -0.64
C ALA A 225 -20.31 4.61 -1.82
N ALA A 226 -19.15 4.08 -2.23
CA ALA A 226 -19.06 3.07 -3.29
C ALA A 226 -19.75 1.75 -2.89
N VAL A 227 -19.53 1.26 -1.66
CA VAL A 227 -20.22 0.08 -1.14
C VAL A 227 -21.74 0.27 -1.10
N ALA A 228 -22.18 1.46 -0.68
CA ALA A 228 -23.60 1.83 -0.65
C ALA A 228 -24.20 2.14 -2.05
N ARG A 229 -23.37 2.23 -3.09
CA ARG A 229 -23.72 2.68 -4.45
C ARG A 229 -24.40 4.05 -4.47
N ASP A 230 -23.99 4.92 -3.56
CA ASP A 230 -24.49 6.30 -3.41
C ASP A 230 -23.74 7.22 -4.39
N PHE A 231 -24.21 7.29 -5.63
CA PHE A 231 -23.55 8.06 -6.68
C PHE A 231 -23.54 9.56 -6.38
N ASP A 232 -24.51 10.08 -5.65
CA ASP A 232 -24.55 11.50 -5.27
C ASP A 232 -23.38 11.85 -4.33
N LYS A 233 -22.90 10.90 -3.54
CA LYS A 233 -21.71 11.05 -2.69
C LYS A 233 -20.41 10.62 -3.40
N ILE A 234 -20.43 9.59 -4.22
CA ILE A 234 -19.24 9.11 -4.95
C ILE A 234 -18.64 10.22 -5.78
N ILE A 235 -19.44 10.92 -6.59
CA ILE A 235 -18.94 11.92 -7.54
C ILE A 235 -18.17 13.04 -6.84
N PRO A 236 -18.72 13.76 -5.85
CA PRO A 236 -17.98 14.85 -5.19
C PRO A 236 -16.77 14.35 -4.38
N LEU A 237 -16.85 13.17 -3.75
CA LEU A 237 -15.72 12.59 -3.01
C LEU A 237 -14.60 12.16 -3.97
N HIS A 238 -14.94 11.55 -5.11
CA HIS A 238 -13.97 11.20 -6.13
C HIS A 238 -13.28 12.43 -6.72
N HIS A 239 -14.01 13.52 -6.97
CA HIS A 239 -13.41 14.79 -7.39
C HIS A 239 -12.38 15.31 -6.38
N LYS A 240 -12.64 15.18 -5.07
CA LYS A 240 -11.65 15.52 -4.03
C LYS A 240 -10.41 14.63 -4.10
N VAL A 241 -10.58 13.31 -4.30
CA VAL A 241 -9.44 12.40 -4.51
C VAL A 241 -8.63 12.82 -5.72
N MET A 242 -9.28 13.16 -6.85
CA MET A 242 -8.61 13.69 -8.04
C MET A 242 -7.86 14.99 -7.75
N GLN A 243 -8.41 15.88 -6.94
CA GLN A 243 -7.71 17.09 -6.51
C GLN A 243 -6.47 16.78 -5.69
N VAL A 244 -6.54 15.81 -4.75
CA VAL A 244 -5.39 15.37 -3.96
C VAL A 244 -4.30 14.85 -4.88
N SER A 245 -4.60 13.88 -5.75
CA SER A 245 -3.59 13.24 -6.60
C SER A 245 -2.96 14.21 -7.61
N THR A 246 -3.76 15.05 -8.26
CA THR A 246 -3.25 15.99 -9.26
C THR A 246 -2.44 17.14 -8.66
N SER A 247 -2.78 17.61 -7.46
CA SER A 247 -2.10 18.75 -6.84
C SER A 247 -0.88 18.37 -6.01
N LEU A 248 -0.88 17.18 -5.39
CA LEU A 248 0.21 16.79 -4.48
C LEU A 248 1.25 15.86 -5.15
N TYR A 249 0.86 14.98 -6.08
CA TYR A 249 1.75 13.94 -6.59
C TYR A 249 2.60 14.37 -7.79
N GLY A 250 2.24 15.45 -8.47
CA GLY A 250 2.96 15.99 -9.63
C GLY A 250 3.91 17.14 -9.33
N ALA A 251 3.99 17.61 -8.08
CA ALA A 251 4.84 18.74 -7.72
C ALA A 251 6.33 18.40 -7.98
N GLY A 252 7.07 19.39 -8.55
CA GLY A 252 8.51 19.29 -8.78
C GLY A 252 8.94 18.44 -9.97
N LYS A 253 8.07 17.68 -10.63
CA LYS A 253 8.37 16.84 -11.81
C LYS A 253 9.57 15.89 -11.62
N HIS A 254 9.72 15.29 -10.44
CA HIS A 254 10.82 14.36 -10.10
C HIS A 254 10.57 12.91 -10.57
N GLY A 255 9.71 12.68 -11.55
CA GLY A 255 9.38 11.33 -12.02
C GLY A 255 8.70 10.51 -10.93
N GLY A 256 9.11 9.24 -10.79
CA GLY A 256 8.48 8.29 -9.84
C GLY A 256 8.57 8.68 -8.37
N SER A 257 9.52 9.55 -7.96
CA SER A 257 9.63 10.01 -6.57
C SER A 257 8.71 11.17 -6.21
N SER A 258 8.13 11.86 -7.20
CA SER A 258 7.24 13.02 -6.95
C SER A 258 6.08 12.69 -6.03
N TYR A 259 5.46 11.53 -6.23
CA TYR A 259 4.39 11.03 -5.38
C TYR A 259 4.82 10.91 -3.91
N LEU A 260 5.92 10.20 -3.64
CA LEU A 260 6.42 10.01 -2.28
C LEU A 260 6.79 11.33 -1.60
N LYS A 261 7.50 12.19 -2.33
CA LYS A 261 7.88 13.52 -1.86
C LYS A 261 6.65 14.37 -1.54
N GLY A 262 5.63 14.32 -2.39
CA GLY A 262 4.37 15.05 -2.20
C GLY A 262 3.63 14.60 -0.94
N VAL A 263 3.49 13.29 -0.74
CA VAL A 263 2.84 12.72 0.44
C VAL A 263 3.59 13.10 1.72
N LYS A 264 4.91 12.87 1.77
CA LYS A 264 5.72 13.20 2.96
C LYS A 264 5.76 14.69 3.24
N CYS A 265 5.88 15.53 2.21
CA CYS A 265 5.83 16.98 2.36
C CYS A 265 4.48 17.45 2.92
N ALA A 266 3.37 16.92 2.41
CA ALA A 266 2.03 17.25 2.92
C ALA A 266 1.87 16.86 4.40
N LEU A 267 2.32 15.67 4.79
CA LEU A 267 2.30 15.22 6.18
C LEU A 267 3.15 16.12 7.09
N SER A 268 4.32 16.53 6.63
CA SER A 268 5.19 17.44 7.37
C SER A 268 4.57 18.83 7.55
N LEU A 269 3.95 19.37 6.50
CA LEU A 269 3.23 20.65 6.58
C LEU A 269 2.02 20.58 7.53
N LYS A 270 1.39 19.42 7.65
CA LYS A 270 0.32 19.16 8.63
C LYS A 270 0.85 18.88 10.06
N GLY A 271 2.17 18.88 10.28
CA GLY A 271 2.78 18.62 11.58
C GLY A 271 2.69 17.17 12.06
N ILE A 272 2.42 16.23 11.14
CA ILE A 272 2.26 14.81 11.49
C ILE A 272 3.62 14.14 11.62
N CYS A 273 4.51 14.23 10.63
CA CYS A 273 5.82 13.59 10.65
C CYS A 273 6.85 14.33 9.79
N SER A 274 8.10 13.94 9.87
CA SER A 274 9.19 14.45 9.03
C SER A 274 9.01 14.07 7.56
N ASP A 275 9.49 14.95 6.65
CA ASP A 275 9.54 14.72 5.21
C ASP A 275 10.91 14.26 4.69
N PHE A 276 11.82 13.82 5.58
CA PHE A 276 13.09 13.24 5.18
C PHE A 276 12.87 11.98 4.35
N MET A 277 13.58 11.86 3.22
CA MET A 277 13.45 10.73 2.29
C MET A 277 14.57 9.71 2.51
N ALA A 278 14.28 8.44 2.27
CA ALA A 278 15.33 7.45 2.14
C ALA A 278 16.13 7.68 0.85
N GLU A 279 17.46 7.46 0.94
CA GLU A 279 18.32 7.57 -0.24
C GLU A 279 17.90 6.59 -1.35
N PRO A 280 18.05 6.97 -2.62
CA PRO A 280 18.80 8.13 -3.14
C PRO A 280 17.96 9.41 -3.29
N PHE A 281 16.80 9.48 -2.68
CA PHE A 281 15.90 10.63 -2.86
C PHE A 281 16.15 11.70 -1.80
N GLU A 282 15.93 12.96 -2.19
CA GLU A 282 15.93 14.12 -1.31
C GLU A 282 14.49 14.64 -1.17
N LYS A 283 14.18 15.29 -0.05
CA LYS A 283 12.90 15.97 0.15
C LYS A 283 12.72 17.15 -0.82
N PHE A 284 11.51 17.66 -0.94
CA PHE A 284 11.26 18.87 -1.72
C PHE A 284 12.00 20.09 -1.16
N ASN A 285 12.50 20.92 -2.08
CA ASN A 285 13.05 22.24 -1.80
C ASN A 285 11.93 23.26 -1.53
N ALA A 286 12.31 24.48 -1.17
CA ALA A 286 11.36 25.53 -0.82
C ALA A 286 10.30 25.84 -1.90
N PRO A 287 10.62 25.90 -3.21
CA PRO A 287 9.61 26.13 -4.26
C PRO A 287 8.54 25.03 -4.33
N GLU A 288 8.95 23.77 -4.33
CA GLU A 288 8.00 22.65 -4.40
C GLU A 288 7.18 22.53 -3.11
N ARG A 289 7.81 22.80 -1.96
CA ARG A 289 7.13 22.81 -0.66
C ARG A 289 6.05 23.89 -0.61
N GLU A 290 6.29 25.07 -1.19
CA GLU A 290 5.27 26.13 -1.29
C GLU A 290 4.11 25.71 -2.19
N ILE A 291 4.35 25.00 -3.30
CA ILE A 291 3.29 24.44 -4.15
C ILE A 291 2.39 23.49 -3.34
N ILE A 292 2.99 22.57 -2.57
CA ILE A 292 2.23 21.64 -1.73
C ILE A 292 1.43 22.37 -0.66
N LYS A 293 2.01 23.41 -0.03
CA LYS A 293 1.31 24.22 0.97
C LYS A 293 0.06 24.89 0.39
N GLN A 294 0.21 25.57 -0.76
CA GLN A 294 -0.93 26.20 -1.45
C GLN A 294 -1.98 25.19 -1.92
N ALA A 295 -1.57 23.98 -2.28
CA ALA A 295 -2.49 22.91 -2.61
C ALA A 295 -3.30 22.46 -1.38
N LEU A 296 -2.64 22.29 -0.23
CA LEU A 296 -3.31 21.90 1.02
C LEU A 296 -4.33 22.95 1.52
N GLU A 297 -4.10 24.24 1.26
CA GLU A 297 -5.04 25.32 1.62
C GLU A 297 -6.34 25.29 0.78
N LYS A 298 -6.33 24.59 -0.37
CA LYS A 298 -7.48 24.44 -1.28
C LYS A 298 -8.22 23.13 -1.16
N LEU A 299 -7.65 22.16 -0.45
CA LEU A 299 -8.19 20.81 -0.20
C LEU A 299 -8.97 20.75 1.12
#